data_76ff70cb8c660f9921343a72d5728ce4
#
_entry.id   76ff70cb8c660f9921343a72d5728ce4
#
_cell.length_a   1.000
_cell.length_b   1.000
_cell.length_c   1.000
_cell.angle_alpha   90.00
_cell.angle_beta   90.00
_cell.angle_gamma   90.00
#
_symmetry.space_group_name_H-M   'P 1'
#
loop_
_entity.id
_entity.type
_entity.pdbx_description
1 polymer ?
#
loop_
_entity_poly.entity_id
_entity_poly.type
_entity_poly.pdbx_seq_one_letter_code
_entity_poly.pdbx_strand_id
1 'polypeptide(L)'
;MGFADLPEGHKAVELEVTVGIYGRHVHGGDVIKYDAHGVGYTHLDGLAHIGADGTWHGPIPALASETDEDTMVNWAQHGIATRGVFLDVTAARGVDWITAENPVTAADLDAALAATGITLQPGDGLIIYQGRDRYEAAGNVYPSGAAAVARPGIGEDGAQWIASKDPGLVLWDFHDARNNPAGSLEVHNLIYAIGLCLVDNCLLGPVAAALEAAGTCTGLIVAAPTAIHRSTGVIINPLLLY
;
A
#
# COMPACT_ATOMS: atom_id res chain seq x y z
N MET A 1 -8.65 -9.61 -10.26
CA MET A 1 -9.42 -8.55 -10.94
C MET A 1 -8.70 -8.20 -12.23
N GLY A 2 -9.36 -8.32 -13.39
CA GLY A 2 -8.80 -7.84 -14.65
C GLY A 2 -8.91 -6.32 -14.71
N PHE A 3 -8.00 -5.67 -15.41
CA PHE A 3 -7.97 -4.21 -15.61
C PHE A 3 -9.25 -3.62 -16.24
N ALA A 4 -10.19 -4.46 -16.69
CA ALA A 4 -11.46 -4.04 -17.27
C ALA A 4 -12.54 -3.62 -16.25
N ASP A 5 -12.33 -3.90 -14.96
CA ASP A 5 -13.34 -3.74 -13.92
C ASP A 5 -13.07 -2.59 -12.96
N LEU A 6 -12.19 -1.64 -13.34
CA LEU A 6 -11.92 -0.47 -12.52
C LEU A 6 -13.10 0.53 -12.61
N PRO A 7 -13.52 1.10 -11.46
CA PRO A 7 -14.56 2.13 -11.44
C PRO A 7 -14.22 3.32 -12.34
N GLU A 8 -15.26 3.96 -12.89
CA GLU A 8 -15.12 5.18 -13.68
C GLU A 8 -14.39 6.25 -12.85
N GLY A 9 -13.31 6.82 -13.39
CA GLY A 9 -12.47 7.82 -12.70
C GLY A 9 -11.14 7.28 -12.18
N HIS A 10 -10.90 5.97 -12.16
CA HIS A 10 -9.56 5.43 -11.98
C HIS A 10 -8.79 5.53 -13.30
N LYS A 11 -7.59 6.09 -13.27
CA LYS A 11 -6.74 6.11 -14.46
C LYS A 11 -6.41 4.68 -14.85
N ALA A 12 -6.88 4.27 -16.00
CA ALA A 12 -6.51 2.98 -16.58
C ALA A 12 -5.01 2.93 -16.87
N VAL A 13 -4.45 1.73 -16.86
CA VAL A 13 -3.16 1.49 -17.49
C VAL A 13 -3.36 1.68 -19.00
N GLU A 14 -2.58 2.57 -19.60
CA GLU A 14 -2.52 2.69 -21.05
C GLU A 14 -1.53 1.63 -21.55
N LEU A 15 -2.00 0.78 -22.44
CA LEU A 15 -1.21 -0.31 -23.03
C LEU A 15 -1.17 -0.14 -24.57
N GLU A 16 0.02 -0.03 -25.10
CA GLU A 16 0.27 -0.09 -26.53
C GLU A 16 0.99 -1.41 -26.84
N VAL A 17 0.35 -2.29 -27.61
CA VAL A 17 0.88 -3.58 -28.01
C VAL A 17 1.34 -3.52 -29.45
N THR A 18 2.56 -3.94 -29.73
CA THR A 18 3.10 -4.11 -31.07
C THR A 18 3.37 -5.58 -31.35
N VAL A 19 3.06 -6.03 -32.57
CA VAL A 19 3.38 -7.38 -33.03
C VAL A 19 4.24 -7.30 -34.29
N GLY A 20 5.39 -7.93 -34.25
CA GLY A 20 6.30 -8.01 -35.38
C GLY A 20 6.50 -9.44 -35.87
N ILE A 21 6.86 -9.60 -37.16
CA ILE A 21 7.18 -10.90 -37.76
C ILE A 21 8.58 -10.82 -38.37
N TYR A 22 9.45 -11.75 -37.96
CA TYR A 22 10.80 -11.92 -38.49
C TYR A 22 10.96 -13.34 -39.01
N GLY A 23 10.88 -13.51 -40.33
CA GLY A 23 10.88 -14.82 -40.95
C GLY A 23 9.73 -15.69 -40.45
N ARG A 24 10.03 -16.77 -39.70
CA ARG A 24 9.02 -17.65 -39.08
C ARG A 24 8.67 -17.28 -37.61
N HIS A 25 9.32 -16.26 -37.05
CA HIS A 25 9.14 -15.87 -35.66
C HIS A 25 8.16 -14.71 -35.56
N VAL A 26 7.29 -14.78 -34.56
CA VAL A 26 6.40 -13.69 -34.15
C VAL A 26 6.86 -13.21 -32.80
N HIS A 27 6.94 -11.90 -32.61
CA HIS A 27 7.24 -11.30 -31.30
C HIS A 27 6.21 -10.22 -30.96
N GLY A 28 5.93 -10.05 -29.67
CA GLY A 28 5.18 -8.95 -29.10
C GLY A 28 6.09 -7.98 -28.36
N GLY A 29 5.72 -6.73 -28.35
CA GLY A 29 6.33 -5.69 -27.52
C GLY A 29 5.25 -4.80 -26.94
N ASP A 30 5.46 -4.28 -25.75
CA ASP A 30 4.48 -3.48 -25.03
C ASP A 30 5.10 -2.17 -24.55
N VAL A 31 4.30 -1.10 -24.60
CA VAL A 31 4.55 0.15 -23.87
C VAL A 31 3.43 0.29 -22.86
N ILE A 32 3.80 0.42 -21.58
CA ILE A 32 2.86 0.53 -20.47
C ILE A 32 3.04 1.90 -19.84
N LYS A 33 1.94 2.65 -19.72
CA LYS A 33 1.89 3.92 -19.01
C LYS A 33 0.85 3.84 -17.90
N TYR A 34 1.22 4.20 -16.69
CA TYR A 34 0.36 4.15 -15.51
C TYR A 34 0.64 5.31 -14.54
N ASP A 35 -0.33 5.60 -13.69
CA ASP A 35 -0.16 6.46 -12.53
C ASP A 35 0.26 5.59 -11.34
N ALA A 36 1.49 5.72 -10.86
CA ALA A 36 2.02 4.88 -9.80
C ALA A 36 1.23 5.02 -8.49
N HIS A 37 0.69 6.22 -8.22
CA HIS A 37 -0.03 6.53 -6.97
C HIS A 37 -1.56 6.51 -7.11
N GLY A 38 -2.05 5.82 -8.12
CA GLY A 38 -3.50 5.67 -8.34
C GLY A 38 -4.11 4.66 -7.36
N VAL A 39 -5.34 4.92 -6.91
CA VAL A 39 -6.05 4.03 -5.95
C VAL A 39 -6.54 2.71 -6.56
N GLY A 40 -6.30 2.48 -7.83
CA GLY A 40 -6.74 1.26 -8.54
C GLY A 40 -5.74 0.11 -8.54
N TYR A 41 -4.51 0.32 -8.10
CA TYR A 41 -3.44 -0.67 -8.20
C TYR A 41 -2.62 -0.74 -6.93
N THR A 42 -2.19 -1.95 -6.56
CA THR A 42 -1.17 -2.13 -5.52
C THR A 42 0.14 -1.51 -5.98
N HIS A 43 0.67 -0.59 -5.22
CA HIS A 43 1.92 0.08 -5.53
C HIS A 43 2.76 0.30 -4.28
N LEU A 44 4.05 0.46 -4.48
CA LEU A 44 5.00 0.80 -3.44
C LEU A 44 5.37 2.27 -3.57
N ASP A 45 5.30 3.00 -2.47
CA ASP A 45 5.72 4.39 -2.38
C ASP A 45 7.22 4.52 -2.15
N GLY A 46 7.84 5.42 -2.90
CA GLY A 46 9.24 5.80 -2.70
C GLY A 46 9.40 6.87 -1.62
N LEU A 47 10.63 7.01 -1.11
CA LEU A 47 10.95 8.02 -0.09
C LEU A 47 10.77 9.47 -0.58
N ALA A 48 10.65 9.68 -1.89
CA ALA A 48 10.34 10.97 -2.52
C ALA A 48 8.86 11.09 -2.93
N HIS A 49 7.95 10.32 -2.31
CA HIS A 49 6.51 10.44 -2.54
C HIS A 49 5.87 11.50 -1.64
N ILE A 50 6.11 11.43 -0.34
CA ILE A 50 5.59 12.37 0.65
C ILE A 50 6.74 13.05 1.37
N GLY A 51 6.66 14.38 1.47
CA GLY A 51 7.63 15.22 2.16
C GLY A 51 6.95 16.26 3.04
N ALA A 52 7.75 16.97 3.83
CA ALA A 52 7.32 18.09 4.65
C ALA A 52 8.34 19.21 4.60
N ASP A 53 7.88 20.44 4.80
CA ASP A 53 8.73 21.64 4.86
C ASP A 53 9.71 21.79 3.68
N GLY A 54 9.29 21.34 2.50
CA GLY A 54 10.07 21.41 1.26
C GLY A 54 11.19 20.38 1.17
N THR A 55 11.15 19.33 1.98
CA THR A 55 12.13 18.23 1.98
C THR A 55 11.46 16.86 1.89
N TRP A 56 12.18 15.87 1.35
CA TRP A 56 11.89 14.44 1.46
C TRP A 56 12.52 13.82 2.72
N HIS A 57 12.29 12.56 2.96
CA HIS A 57 12.95 11.79 4.01
C HIS A 57 14.49 11.94 3.89
N GLY A 58 15.19 12.06 5.05
CA GLY A 58 16.64 12.28 5.06
C GLY A 58 17.09 13.73 4.80
N PRO A 59 16.30 14.74 5.12
CA PRO A 59 16.20 16.18 4.81
C PRO A 59 16.75 16.56 3.43
N ILE A 60 16.34 15.87 2.39
CA ILE A 60 16.73 16.15 1.01
C ILE A 60 15.76 17.15 0.40
N PRO A 61 16.24 18.28 -0.20
CA PRO A 61 15.36 19.28 -0.77
C PRO A 61 14.47 18.72 -1.87
N ALA A 62 13.14 18.83 -1.73
CA ALA A 62 12.17 18.25 -2.68
C ALA A 62 12.28 18.80 -4.11
N LEU A 63 12.73 20.05 -4.26
CA LEU A 63 12.90 20.67 -5.58
C LEU A 63 14.28 20.39 -6.21
N ALA A 64 15.22 19.84 -5.45
CA ALA A 64 16.53 19.43 -5.94
C ALA A 64 16.60 17.94 -6.29
N SER A 65 15.48 17.26 -6.36
CA SER A 65 15.31 15.81 -6.45
C SER A 65 15.78 15.21 -7.77
N GLU A 66 17.04 15.40 -8.11
CA GLU A 66 17.72 14.60 -9.15
C GLU A 66 18.53 13.46 -8.53
N THR A 67 18.34 13.20 -7.23
CA THR A 67 19.11 12.18 -6.52
C THR A 67 18.39 10.84 -6.56
N ASP A 68 19.06 9.82 -7.09
CA ASP A 68 18.60 8.44 -7.11
C ASP A 68 18.36 7.85 -5.71
N GLU A 69 18.92 8.48 -4.69
CA GLU A 69 18.91 8.01 -3.32
C GLU A 69 17.51 7.99 -2.69
N ASP A 70 16.61 8.87 -3.16
CA ASP A 70 15.24 8.98 -2.65
C ASP A 70 14.18 8.40 -3.58
N THR A 71 14.59 7.61 -4.53
CA THR A 71 13.72 6.96 -5.49
C THR A 71 13.55 5.48 -5.15
N MET A 72 12.72 4.80 -5.92
CA MET A 72 12.54 3.35 -5.84
C MET A 72 13.81 2.53 -6.06
N VAL A 73 14.90 3.15 -6.54
CA VAL A 73 16.15 2.46 -6.81
C VAL A 73 16.71 1.76 -5.57
N ASN A 74 16.66 2.40 -4.40
CA ASN A 74 17.14 1.79 -3.16
C ASN A 74 16.36 0.52 -2.80
N TRP A 75 15.04 0.56 -2.89
CA TRP A 75 14.21 -0.62 -2.66
C TRP A 75 14.42 -1.72 -3.72
N ALA A 76 14.64 -1.31 -4.98
CA ALA A 76 14.83 -2.24 -6.08
C ALA A 76 16.18 -2.97 -6.06
N GLN A 77 17.25 -2.32 -5.59
CA GLN A 77 18.59 -2.92 -5.53
C GLN A 77 18.69 -4.08 -4.55
N HIS A 78 17.95 -4.01 -3.45
CA HIS A 78 18.06 -4.98 -2.36
C HIS A 78 16.82 -5.88 -2.25
N GLY A 79 15.67 -5.45 -2.79
CA GLY A 79 14.39 -6.06 -2.53
C GLY A 79 13.99 -5.92 -1.06
N ILE A 80 12.80 -6.37 -0.73
CA ILE A 80 12.28 -6.37 0.64
C ILE A 80 11.83 -7.79 0.95
N ALA A 81 12.39 -8.37 2.01
CA ALA A 81 11.98 -9.68 2.50
C ALA A 81 11.95 -9.65 4.02
N THR A 82 10.77 -9.82 4.61
CA THR A 82 10.59 -9.78 6.08
C THR A 82 9.43 -10.66 6.51
N ARG A 83 9.39 -11.01 7.81
CA ARG A 83 8.23 -11.67 8.39
C ARG A 83 7.02 -10.74 8.32
N GLY A 84 5.94 -11.18 7.67
CA GLY A 84 4.65 -10.49 7.65
C GLY A 84 3.76 -10.97 8.79
N VAL A 85 3.08 -10.03 9.44
CA VAL A 85 2.04 -10.30 10.43
C VAL A 85 0.72 -9.70 9.92
N PHE A 86 -0.28 -10.55 9.74
CA PHE A 86 -1.59 -10.17 9.24
C PHE A 86 -2.49 -9.71 10.40
N LEU A 87 -2.96 -8.48 10.32
CA LEU A 87 -3.83 -7.84 11.28
C LEU A 87 -5.21 -7.65 10.66
N ASP A 88 -6.18 -8.48 11.05
CA ASP A 88 -7.56 -8.35 10.61
C ASP A 88 -8.33 -7.38 11.51
N VAL A 89 -8.38 -6.12 11.12
CA VAL A 89 -9.09 -5.08 11.86
C VAL A 89 -10.59 -5.29 11.76
N THR A 90 -11.09 -5.85 10.65
CA THR A 90 -12.52 -6.12 10.49
C THR A 90 -13.01 -7.18 11.46
N ALA A 91 -12.26 -8.26 11.61
CA ALA A 91 -12.58 -9.30 12.60
C ALA A 91 -12.48 -8.78 14.03
N ALA A 92 -11.46 -7.98 14.36
CA ALA A 92 -11.29 -7.38 15.68
C ALA A 92 -12.48 -6.47 16.09
N ARG A 93 -13.04 -5.75 15.11
CA ARG A 93 -14.22 -4.90 15.33
C ARG A 93 -15.56 -5.61 15.16
N GLY A 94 -15.60 -6.79 14.53
CA GLY A 94 -16.83 -7.48 14.17
C GLY A 94 -17.65 -6.74 13.10
N VAL A 95 -16.97 -6.18 12.08
CA VAL A 95 -17.57 -5.44 10.95
C VAL A 95 -17.09 -6.02 9.62
N ASP A 96 -17.84 -5.75 8.56
CA ASP A 96 -17.43 -6.19 7.21
C ASP A 96 -16.30 -5.32 6.64
N TRP A 97 -16.32 -4.02 6.91
CA TRP A 97 -15.30 -3.04 6.49
C TRP A 97 -15.26 -1.82 7.41
N ILE A 98 -14.16 -1.07 7.32
CA ILE A 98 -14.00 0.20 8.04
C ILE A 98 -14.72 1.32 7.29
N THR A 99 -15.33 2.24 8.02
CA THR A 99 -16.02 3.42 7.45
C THR A 99 -15.27 4.72 7.77
N ALA A 100 -15.57 5.76 7.01
CA ALA A 100 -14.95 7.08 7.19
C ALA A 100 -15.28 7.71 8.57
N GLU A 101 -16.48 7.43 9.12
CA GLU A 101 -16.92 7.93 10.42
C GLU A 101 -16.20 7.28 11.59
N ASN A 102 -15.69 6.07 11.38
CA ASN A 102 -15.02 5.27 12.40
C ASN A 102 -13.67 4.78 11.89
N PRO A 103 -12.66 5.66 11.77
CA PRO A 103 -11.33 5.30 11.33
C PRO A 103 -10.67 4.26 12.24
N VAL A 104 -9.68 3.55 11.72
CA VAL A 104 -8.90 2.60 12.51
C VAL A 104 -8.07 3.34 13.54
N THR A 105 -8.16 2.89 14.78
CA THR A 105 -7.44 3.45 15.94
C THR A 105 -6.30 2.55 16.40
N ALA A 106 -5.45 3.08 17.29
CA ALA A 106 -4.42 2.29 17.97
C ALA A 106 -5.02 1.09 18.74
N ALA A 107 -6.18 1.29 19.37
CA ALA A 107 -6.86 0.23 20.12
C ALA A 107 -7.33 -0.92 19.19
N ASP A 108 -7.75 -0.61 17.97
CA ASP A 108 -8.14 -1.63 16.99
C ASP A 108 -6.95 -2.45 16.52
N LEU A 109 -5.83 -1.78 16.28
CA LEU A 109 -4.58 -2.44 15.88
C LEU A 109 -4.03 -3.31 17.01
N ASP A 110 -4.11 -2.84 18.28
CA ASP A 110 -3.75 -3.67 19.44
C ASP A 110 -4.69 -4.88 19.58
N ALA A 111 -5.99 -4.73 19.34
CA ALA A 111 -6.95 -5.83 19.39
C ALA A 111 -6.69 -6.83 18.26
N ALA A 112 -6.45 -6.36 17.03
CA ALA A 112 -6.12 -7.23 15.91
C ALA A 112 -4.79 -7.97 16.14
N LEU A 113 -3.78 -7.30 16.68
CA LEU A 113 -2.51 -7.93 17.03
C LEU A 113 -2.68 -8.98 18.15
N ALA A 114 -3.42 -8.64 19.20
CA ALA A 114 -3.67 -9.58 20.32
C ALA A 114 -4.36 -10.86 19.83
N ALA A 115 -5.28 -10.76 18.88
CA ALA A 115 -5.95 -11.91 18.28
C ALA A 115 -4.99 -12.86 17.54
N THR A 116 -3.85 -12.37 17.05
CA THR A 116 -2.83 -13.22 16.42
C THR A 116 -2.02 -14.05 17.38
N GLY A 117 -1.90 -13.63 18.64
CA GLY A 117 -0.98 -14.20 19.62
C GLY A 117 0.50 -13.94 19.33
N ILE A 118 0.84 -13.10 18.35
CA ILE A 118 2.21 -12.82 17.91
C ILE A 118 2.77 -11.61 18.68
N THR A 119 4.05 -11.71 19.02
CA THR A 119 4.84 -10.56 19.47
C THR A 119 5.58 -9.99 18.27
N LEU A 120 5.30 -8.72 17.94
CA LEU A 120 6.01 -7.99 16.89
C LEU A 120 7.48 -7.78 17.27
N GLN A 121 8.32 -7.80 16.26
CA GLN A 121 9.74 -7.46 16.34
C GLN A 121 10.02 -6.26 15.41
N PRO A 122 10.98 -5.40 15.74
CA PRO A 122 11.45 -4.39 14.81
C PRO A 122 11.79 -5.00 13.44
N GLY A 123 11.33 -4.37 12.38
CA GLY A 123 11.51 -4.85 11.01
C GLY A 123 10.45 -5.84 10.52
N ASP A 124 9.47 -6.26 11.32
CA ASP A 124 8.33 -7.03 10.82
C ASP A 124 7.53 -6.22 9.81
N GLY A 125 6.95 -6.89 8.83
CA GLY A 125 5.96 -6.32 7.94
C GLY A 125 4.56 -6.39 8.54
N LEU A 126 3.83 -5.29 8.55
CA LEU A 126 2.43 -5.25 8.96
C LEU A 126 1.54 -5.38 7.73
N ILE A 127 0.63 -6.35 7.73
CA ILE A 127 -0.40 -6.50 6.69
C ILE A 127 -1.73 -6.15 7.34
N ILE A 128 -2.27 -4.96 7.05
CA ILE A 128 -3.43 -4.40 7.75
C ILE A 128 -4.66 -4.49 6.85
N TYR A 129 -5.53 -5.44 7.17
CA TYR A 129 -6.77 -5.68 6.44
C TYR A 129 -7.92 -4.89 7.06
N GLN A 130 -8.58 -4.08 6.25
CA GLN A 130 -9.63 -3.16 6.64
C GLN A 130 -10.97 -3.43 5.91
N GLY A 131 -11.01 -4.43 5.00
CA GLY A 131 -12.22 -4.92 4.33
C GLY A 131 -12.57 -4.18 3.03
N ARG A 132 -11.61 -3.61 2.32
CA ARG A 132 -11.86 -2.88 1.08
C ARG A 132 -12.52 -3.73 0.00
N ASP A 133 -12.13 -4.97 -0.17
CA ASP A 133 -12.73 -5.89 -1.13
C ASP A 133 -14.23 -6.10 -0.87
N ARG A 134 -14.65 -6.22 0.39
CA ARG A 134 -16.05 -6.32 0.80
C ARG A 134 -16.78 -5.00 0.60
N TYR A 135 -16.13 -3.87 0.91
CA TYR A 135 -16.65 -2.52 0.68
C TYR A 135 -16.99 -2.30 -0.80
N GLU A 136 -16.07 -2.64 -1.70
CA GLU A 136 -16.27 -2.52 -3.15
C GLU A 136 -17.29 -3.56 -3.68
N ALA A 137 -17.28 -4.79 -3.17
CA ALA A 137 -18.26 -5.81 -3.52
C ALA A 137 -19.70 -5.43 -3.14
N ALA A 138 -19.88 -4.60 -2.11
CA ALA A 138 -21.17 -4.01 -1.73
C ALA A 138 -21.63 -2.86 -2.64
N GLY A 139 -20.86 -2.54 -3.70
CA GLY A 139 -21.17 -1.49 -4.66
C GLY A 139 -20.67 -0.09 -4.27
N ASN A 140 -19.88 0.01 -3.21
CA ASN A 140 -19.25 1.27 -2.83
C ASN A 140 -18.02 1.54 -3.70
N VAL A 141 -17.77 2.82 -3.95
CA VAL A 141 -16.56 3.27 -4.66
C VAL A 141 -15.62 3.90 -3.66
N TYR A 142 -14.37 3.41 -3.62
CA TYR A 142 -13.37 3.99 -2.74
C TYR A 142 -13.03 5.42 -3.17
N PRO A 143 -13.23 6.43 -2.31
CA PRO A 143 -13.01 7.83 -2.68
C PRO A 143 -11.54 8.10 -2.97
N SER A 144 -11.25 8.65 -4.16
CA SER A 144 -9.91 8.96 -4.61
C SER A 144 -9.67 10.46 -4.78
N GLY A 145 -8.38 10.84 -4.73
CA GLY A 145 -7.91 12.17 -5.00
C GLY A 145 -8.13 13.19 -3.89
N ALA A 146 -7.61 14.39 -4.10
CA ALA A 146 -7.61 15.47 -3.11
C ALA A 146 -9.01 16.01 -2.78
N ALA A 147 -9.99 15.80 -3.65
CA ALA A 147 -11.36 16.23 -3.47
C ALA A 147 -12.19 15.33 -2.56
N ALA A 148 -11.71 14.14 -2.20
CA ALA A 148 -12.43 13.25 -1.30
C ALA A 148 -12.57 13.90 0.09
N VAL A 149 -13.80 14.19 0.49
CA VAL A 149 -14.12 14.87 1.77
C VAL A 149 -14.02 13.89 2.93
N ALA A 150 -14.46 12.65 2.70
CA ALA A 150 -14.44 11.58 3.71
C ALA A 150 -13.98 10.28 3.06
N ARG A 151 -13.17 9.52 3.77
CA ARG A 151 -12.62 8.25 3.27
C ARG A 151 -12.30 7.33 4.45
N PRO A 152 -12.64 6.02 4.38
CA PRO A 152 -12.22 5.04 5.37
C PRO A 152 -10.71 4.84 5.35
N GLY A 153 -10.16 4.43 6.48
CA GLY A 153 -8.74 4.15 6.62
C GLY A 153 -8.24 4.28 8.06
N ILE A 154 -6.93 4.44 8.20
CA ILE A 154 -6.25 4.53 9.50
C ILE A 154 -6.20 6.01 9.95
N GLY A 155 -6.58 6.24 11.21
CA GLY A 155 -6.52 7.56 11.85
C GLY A 155 -5.14 7.89 12.43
N GLU A 156 -5.02 9.10 13.00
CA GLU A 156 -3.76 9.63 13.53
C GLU A 156 -3.14 8.74 14.61
N ASP A 157 -3.90 8.31 15.60
CA ASP A 157 -3.41 7.44 16.67
C ASP A 157 -3.04 6.05 16.17
N GLY A 158 -3.71 5.55 15.14
CA GLY A 158 -3.33 4.32 14.43
C GLY A 158 -1.98 4.47 13.71
N ALA A 159 -1.74 5.60 13.06
CA ALA A 159 -0.44 5.91 12.45
C ALA A 159 0.68 6.00 13.50
N GLN A 160 0.42 6.64 14.63
CA GLN A 160 1.37 6.71 15.75
C GLN A 160 1.67 5.30 16.31
N TRP A 161 0.66 4.44 16.39
CA TRP A 161 0.83 3.05 16.79
C TRP A 161 1.75 2.32 15.79
N ILE A 162 1.52 2.44 14.48
CA ILE A 162 2.37 1.86 13.45
C ILE A 162 3.82 2.30 13.64
N ALA A 163 4.07 3.60 13.77
CA ALA A 163 5.41 4.14 13.98
C ALA A 163 6.08 3.56 15.23
N SER A 164 5.32 3.34 16.32
CA SER A 164 5.84 2.79 17.58
C SER A 164 6.30 1.32 17.48
N LYS A 165 5.88 0.59 16.42
CA LYS A 165 6.25 -0.82 16.22
C LYS A 165 7.53 -0.99 15.40
N ASP A 166 8.10 0.07 14.85
CA ASP A 166 9.31 0.05 14.02
C ASP A 166 9.19 -0.98 12.87
N PRO A 167 8.14 -0.90 12.04
CA PRO A 167 7.91 -1.89 10.99
C PRO A 167 8.91 -1.75 9.84
N GLY A 168 9.32 -2.87 9.27
CA GLY A 168 10.13 -2.88 8.05
C GLY A 168 9.33 -2.50 6.81
N LEU A 169 8.00 -2.72 6.86
CA LEU A 169 7.11 -2.39 5.77
C LEU A 169 5.65 -2.46 6.24
N VAL A 170 4.78 -1.67 5.62
CA VAL A 170 3.33 -1.74 5.81
C VAL A 170 2.66 -2.04 4.47
N LEU A 171 1.73 -3.00 4.47
CA LEU A 171 0.80 -3.29 3.37
C LEU A 171 -0.61 -3.07 3.89
N TRP A 172 -1.42 -2.33 3.18
CA TRP A 172 -2.80 -2.06 3.56
C TRP A 172 -3.74 -1.97 2.35
N ASP A 173 -5.04 -2.14 2.61
CA ASP A 173 -6.05 -2.14 1.55
C ASP A 173 -6.80 -0.80 1.42
N PHE A 174 -6.98 -0.04 2.50
CA PHE A 174 -7.41 1.35 2.49
C PHE A 174 -6.21 2.29 2.69
N HIS A 175 -6.45 3.60 2.65
CA HIS A 175 -5.45 4.65 2.89
C HIS A 175 -5.57 5.25 4.30
N ASP A 176 -5.00 6.45 4.49
CA ASP A 176 -5.30 7.29 5.64
C ASP A 176 -6.78 7.62 5.69
N ALA A 177 -7.33 7.59 6.88
CA ALA A 177 -8.67 8.07 7.09
C ALA A 177 -8.75 9.56 6.78
N ARG A 178 -9.84 9.96 6.13
CA ARG A 178 -10.12 11.36 5.89
C ARG A 178 -11.53 11.66 6.33
N ASN A 179 -11.65 12.41 7.41
CA ASN A 179 -12.91 12.81 8.01
C ASN A 179 -13.05 14.32 8.22
N ASN A 180 -12.09 15.10 7.71
CA ASN A 180 -12.11 16.55 7.74
C ASN A 180 -11.59 17.15 6.41
N PRO A 181 -11.98 18.42 6.08
CA PRO A 181 -11.55 19.07 4.84
C PRO A 181 -10.05 19.36 4.74
N ALA A 182 -9.36 19.48 5.88
CA ALA A 182 -7.92 19.75 5.89
C ALA A 182 -7.12 18.53 5.42
N GLY A 183 -7.68 17.32 5.57
CA GLY A 183 -7.15 16.05 5.15
C GLY A 183 -5.71 15.87 5.59
N SER A 184 -5.48 14.94 6.46
CA SER A 184 -4.14 14.54 6.82
C SER A 184 -3.76 13.24 6.10
N LEU A 185 -2.49 13.00 5.97
CA LEU A 185 -1.89 11.80 5.41
C LEU A 185 -1.07 11.12 6.50
N GLU A 186 -1.73 10.68 7.57
CA GLU A 186 -1.07 10.33 8.83
C GLU A 186 -0.08 9.17 8.68
N VAL A 187 -0.47 8.11 7.97
CA VAL A 187 0.43 6.98 7.70
C VAL A 187 1.42 7.31 6.59
N HIS A 188 0.99 8.01 5.54
CA HIS A 188 1.90 8.46 4.48
C HIS A 188 2.97 9.41 5.02
N ASN A 189 2.67 10.25 6.01
CA ASN A 189 3.67 11.11 6.66
C ASN A 189 4.79 10.30 7.33
N LEU A 190 4.58 9.03 7.63
CA LEU A 190 5.63 8.15 8.15
C LEU A 190 6.71 7.83 7.10
N ILE A 191 6.40 7.94 5.81
CA ILE A 191 7.41 7.87 4.75
C ILE A 191 8.47 8.97 4.99
N TYR A 192 8.01 10.20 5.25
CA TYR A 192 8.90 11.30 5.57
C TYR A 192 9.56 11.16 6.95
N ALA A 193 8.76 10.85 7.97
CA ALA A 193 9.20 10.92 9.36
C ALA A 193 10.20 9.82 9.75
N ILE A 194 9.98 8.59 9.27
CA ILE A 194 10.77 7.42 9.68
C ILE A 194 11.30 6.59 8.50
N GLY A 195 11.08 7.04 7.25
CA GLY A 195 11.46 6.26 6.05
C GLY A 195 10.62 5.00 5.87
N LEU A 196 9.34 5.05 6.25
CA LEU A 196 8.45 3.91 6.13
C LEU A 196 8.38 3.41 4.69
N CYS A 197 8.60 2.11 4.49
CA CYS A 197 8.26 1.42 3.27
C CYS A 197 6.75 1.13 3.26
N LEU A 198 6.00 1.77 2.37
CA LEU A 198 4.55 1.69 2.32
C LEU A 198 4.07 1.08 1.01
N VAL A 199 3.22 0.06 1.10
CA VAL A 199 2.57 -0.58 -0.04
C VAL A 199 1.08 -0.35 0.02
N ASP A 200 0.61 0.48 -0.88
CA ASP A 200 -0.76 0.95 -0.94
C ASP A 200 -1.67 0.08 -1.81
N ASN A 201 -2.97 0.17 -1.52
CA ASN A 201 -4.04 -0.43 -2.32
C ASN A 201 -3.88 -1.94 -2.53
N CYS A 202 -3.42 -2.66 -1.51
CA CYS A 202 -3.28 -4.10 -1.57
C CYS A 202 -4.65 -4.79 -1.69
N LEU A 203 -4.75 -5.80 -2.53
CA LEU A 203 -5.92 -6.67 -2.57
C LEU A 203 -5.77 -7.75 -1.48
N LEU A 204 -6.21 -7.46 -0.27
CA LEU A 204 -5.97 -8.31 0.90
C LEU A 204 -7.07 -9.34 1.20
N GLY A 205 -8.27 -9.23 0.62
CA GLY A 205 -9.33 -10.22 0.82
C GLY A 205 -8.91 -11.66 0.49
N PRO A 206 -8.31 -11.94 -0.68
CA PRO A 206 -7.78 -13.26 -0.99
C PRO A 206 -6.68 -13.73 -0.02
N VAL A 207 -5.86 -12.81 0.50
CA VAL A 207 -4.82 -13.10 1.49
C VAL A 207 -5.46 -13.50 2.82
N ALA A 208 -6.47 -12.77 3.28
CA ALA A 208 -7.23 -13.10 4.49
C ALA A 208 -7.81 -14.51 4.43
N ALA A 209 -8.51 -14.84 3.33
CA ALA A 209 -9.11 -16.15 3.13
C ALA A 209 -8.05 -17.28 3.09
N ALA A 210 -6.91 -17.02 2.46
CA ALA A 210 -5.84 -18.02 2.34
C ALA A 210 -5.15 -18.29 3.69
N LEU A 211 -4.88 -17.25 4.48
CA LEU A 211 -4.29 -17.38 5.82
C LEU A 211 -5.26 -18.05 6.81
N GLU A 212 -6.55 -17.72 6.74
CA GLU A 212 -7.60 -18.41 7.52
C GLU A 212 -7.61 -19.90 7.21
N ALA A 213 -7.63 -20.27 5.93
CA ALA A 213 -7.62 -21.67 5.49
C ALA A 213 -6.33 -22.41 5.93
N ALA A 214 -5.21 -21.72 5.98
CA ALA A 214 -3.94 -22.28 6.44
C ALA A 214 -3.79 -22.32 7.97
N GLY A 215 -4.69 -21.66 8.71
CA GLY A 215 -4.63 -21.57 10.18
C GLY A 215 -3.41 -20.78 10.66
N THR A 216 -2.96 -19.79 9.91
CA THR A 216 -1.83 -18.92 10.25
C THR A 216 -2.17 -17.45 10.04
N CYS A 217 -1.45 -16.56 10.71
CA CYS A 217 -1.51 -15.12 10.52
C CYS A 217 -0.15 -14.53 10.14
N THR A 218 0.82 -15.38 9.79
CA THR A 218 2.18 -14.95 9.45
C THR A 218 2.68 -15.64 8.19
N GLY A 219 3.65 -15.01 7.55
CA GLY A 219 4.36 -15.54 6.39
C GLY A 219 5.59 -14.70 6.07
N LEU A 220 6.34 -15.09 5.04
CA LEU A 220 7.42 -14.29 4.48
C LEU A 220 6.84 -13.35 3.41
N ILE A 221 6.90 -12.05 3.65
CA ILE A 221 6.65 -11.05 2.62
C ILE A 221 7.88 -10.95 1.72
N VAL A 222 7.65 -10.97 0.41
CA VAL A 222 8.67 -10.65 -0.59
C VAL A 222 8.11 -9.57 -1.52
N ALA A 223 8.79 -8.42 -1.56
CA ALA A 223 8.47 -7.31 -2.45
C ALA A 223 9.74 -6.90 -3.21
N ALA A 224 9.68 -7.00 -4.53
CA ALA A 224 10.80 -6.70 -5.42
C ALA A 224 10.33 -5.66 -6.47
N PRO A 225 10.41 -4.36 -6.14
CA PRO A 225 9.98 -3.31 -7.05
C PRO A 225 10.91 -3.21 -8.26
N THR A 226 10.36 -2.75 -9.38
CA THR A 226 11.17 -2.44 -10.58
C THR A 226 12.01 -1.19 -10.32
N ALA A 227 13.29 -1.26 -10.70
CA ALA A 227 14.22 -0.14 -10.61
C ALA A 227 13.92 0.91 -11.69
N ILE A 228 12.94 1.77 -11.45
CA ILE A 228 12.62 2.89 -12.32
C ILE A 228 13.31 4.13 -11.77
N HIS A 229 14.32 4.59 -12.51
CA HIS A 229 15.09 5.77 -12.14
C HIS A 229 14.20 7.01 -11.97
N ARG A 230 14.36 7.72 -10.86
CA ARG A 230 13.61 8.94 -10.49
C ARG A 230 12.11 8.72 -10.29
N SER A 231 11.65 7.50 -10.15
CA SER A 231 10.26 7.21 -9.81
C SER A 231 10.00 7.48 -8.32
N THR A 232 8.86 8.10 -8.04
CA THR A 232 8.37 8.32 -6.66
C THR A 232 7.56 7.15 -6.14
N GLY A 233 7.25 6.17 -7.00
CA GLY A 233 6.54 4.94 -6.66
C GLY A 233 6.44 4.02 -7.87
N VAL A 234 6.06 2.78 -7.65
CA VAL A 234 5.94 1.77 -8.71
C VAL A 234 4.84 0.77 -8.39
N ILE A 235 4.08 0.36 -9.41
CA ILE A 235 3.15 -0.77 -9.29
C ILE A 235 3.96 -2.03 -8.98
N ILE A 236 3.55 -2.77 -7.96
CA ILE A 236 4.16 -4.04 -7.58
C ILE A 236 3.11 -5.11 -7.29
N ASN A 237 3.56 -6.35 -7.25
CA ASN A 237 2.78 -7.49 -6.79
C ASN A 237 3.55 -8.21 -5.67
N PRO A 238 3.41 -7.76 -4.40
CA PRO A 238 4.10 -8.40 -3.29
C PRO A 238 3.56 -9.81 -3.08
N LEU A 239 4.43 -10.71 -2.67
CA LEU A 239 4.10 -12.10 -2.37
C LEU A 239 4.11 -12.33 -0.86
N LEU A 240 3.20 -13.16 -0.37
CA LEU A 240 3.22 -13.71 0.98
C LEU A 240 3.34 -15.23 0.88
N LEU A 241 4.44 -15.78 1.37
CA LEU A 241 4.70 -17.21 1.46
C LEU A 241 4.39 -17.67 2.90
N TYR A 242 3.48 -18.62 3.09
CA TYR A 242 2.96 -19.06 4.38
C TYR A 242 2.79 -20.59 4.44
#